data_f4525e0087c02f7685643e018559521a
#
_entry.id   f4525e0087c02f7685643e018559521a
#
_cell.length_a   1.000
_cell.length_b   1.000
_cell.length_c   1.000
_cell.angle_alpha   90.00
_cell.angle_beta   90.00
_cell.angle_gamma   90.00
#
_symmetry.space_group_name_H-M   'P 1'
#
loop_
_entity.id
_entity.type
_entity.pdbx_description
1 polymer ?
#
loop_
_entity_poly.entity_id
_entity_poly.type
_entity_poly.pdbx_seq_one_letter_code
_entity_poly.pdbx_strand_id
1 'polypeptide(L)'
;MPMHYLAIDMGSTSLTAVVIDLAAKAVVGTSSVANTAEITGAVDGKKGRSEWNLDCMTELAVDNAADLVGRTGIQPAAIGVTGQQQGLQLLDAQLKAVGPFISWQDQRAKDPMSGDGQTYLQAVGMMGGAAAAEGGLPAFARTGCPLVAGYGVSILYWLR
;
A
#
# COMPACT_ATOMS: atom_id res chain seq x y z
N MET A 1 -21.32 -4.33 28.87
CA MET A 1 -21.50 -3.17 27.96
C MET A 1 -21.19 -3.65 26.54
N PRO A 2 -21.94 -3.23 25.53
CA PRO A 2 -21.59 -3.53 24.16
C PRO A 2 -20.21 -2.96 23.84
N MET A 3 -19.35 -3.75 23.26
CA MET A 3 -17.97 -3.37 22.97
C MET A 3 -17.81 -3.34 21.44
N HIS A 4 -17.93 -2.13 20.90
CA HIS A 4 -17.87 -1.92 19.45
C HIS A 4 -16.46 -1.50 19.03
N TYR A 5 -16.07 -1.93 17.86
CA TYR A 5 -14.80 -1.60 17.22
C TYR A 5 -15.03 -1.15 15.79
N LEU A 6 -14.23 -0.20 15.34
CA LEU A 6 -14.18 0.26 13.96
C LEU A 6 -12.96 -0.35 13.28
N ALA A 7 -13.16 -0.98 12.14
CA ALA A 7 -12.08 -1.39 11.24
C ALA A 7 -12.11 -0.53 9.98
N ILE A 8 -10.95 -0.11 9.52
CA ILE A 8 -10.77 0.65 8.26
C ILE A 8 -9.78 -0.12 7.40
N ASP A 9 -10.19 -0.46 6.18
CA ASP A 9 -9.32 -1.05 5.15
C ASP A 9 -9.06 -0.04 4.04
N MET A 10 -7.77 0.30 3.86
CA MET A 10 -7.30 1.26 2.87
C MET A 10 -6.79 0.52 1.62
N GLY A 11 -7.72 0.03 0.81
CA GLY A 11 -7.39 -0.70 -0.42
C GLY A 11 -7.08 0.21 -1.61
N SER A 12 -6.50 -0.36 -2.66
CA SER A 12 -6.20 0.37 -3.91
C SER A 12 -7.46 0.71 -4.71
N THR A 13 -8.51 -0.08 -4.63
CA THR A 13 -9.76 0.13 -5.38
C THR A 13 -10.83 0.81 -4.56
N SER A 14 -10.92 0.48 -3.26
CA SER A 14 -11.92 0.98 -2.34
C SER A 14 -11.36 1.16 -0.95
N LEU A 15 -12.01 2.06 -0.20
CA LEU A 15 -11.76 2.31 1.21
C LEU A 15 -13.00 1.84 1.97
N THR A 16 -12.83 0.89 2.88
CA THR A 16 -13.95 0.22 3.54
C THR A 16 -13.88 0.43 5.05
N ALA A 17 -15.01 0.81 5.65
CA ALA A 17 -15.17 0.92 7.09
C ALA A 17 -16.19 -0.13 7.57
N VAL A 18 -15.91 -0.77 8.70
CA VAL A 18 -16.78 -1.78 9.31
C VAL A 18 -16.88 -1.54 10.79
N VAL A 19 -18.10 -1.49 11.34
CA VAL A 19 -18.34 -1.49 12.77
C VAL A 19 -18.76 -2.89 13.20
N ILE A 20 -18.07 -3.43 14.20
CA ILE A 20 -18.33 -4.76 14.76
C ILE A 20 -18.70 -4.69 16.23
N ASP A 21 -19.65 -5.53 16.66
CA ASP A 21 -19.93 -5.81 18.07
C ASP A 21 -19.34 -7.17 18.43
N LEU A 22 -18.27 -7.15 19.25
CA LEU A 22 -17.62 -8.40 19.66
C LEU A 22 -18.43 -9.23 20.64
N ALA A 23 -19.29 -8.61 21.43
CA ALA A 23 -20.15 -9.33 22.36
C ALA A 23 -21.25 -10.11 21.63
N ALA A 24 -21.86 -9.47 20.64
CA ALA A 24 -22.85 -10.10 19.77
C ALA A 24 -22.21 -10.94 18.64
N LYS A 25 -20.91 -10.85 18.42
CA LYS A 25 -20.19 -11.45 17.28
C LYS A 25 -20.81 -11.09 15.92
N ALA A 26 -21.15 -9.82 15.75
CA ALA A 26 -21.89 -9.35 14.59
C ALA A 26 -21.26 -8.12 13.96
N VAL A 27 -21.41 -8.00 12.63
CA VAL A 27 -21.18 -6.75 11.91
C VAL A 27 -22.41 -5.87 12.09
N VAL A 28 -22.20 -4.68 12.64
CA VAL A 28 -23.28 -3.70 12.90
C VAL A 28 -23.50 -2.79 11.70
N GLY A 29 -22.45 -2.47 10.98
CA GLY A 29 -22.54 -1.65 9.78
C GLY A 29 -21.27 -1.74 8.93
N THR A 30 -21.44 -1.49 7.65
CA THR A 30 -20.35 -1.43 6.66
C THR A 30 -20.58 -0.24 5.73
N SER A 31 -19.49 0.41 5.34
CA SER A 31 -19.49 1.44 4.32
C SER A 31 -18.25 1.27 3.44
N SER A 32 -18.41 1.45 2.14
CA SER A 32 -17.29 1.38 1.20
C SER A 32 -17.42 2.49 0.16
N VAL A 33 -16.32 3.19 -0.09
CA VAL A 33 -16.22 4.23 -1.12
C VAL A 33 -15.11 3.89 -2.10
N ALA A 34 -15.22 4.36 -3.33
CA ALA A 34 -14.15 4.20 -4.32
C ALA A 34 -12.92 4.97 -3.86
N ASN A 35 -11.75 4.38 -4.02
CA ASN A 35 -10.50 5.10 -3.83
C ASN A 35 -10.19 5.91 -5.10
N THR A 36 -10.45 7.21 -5.05
CA THR A 36 -10.23 8.15 -6.16
C THR A 36 -8.95 8.97 -6.01
N ALA A 37 -8.08 8.58 -5.09
CA ALA A 37 -6.84 9.29 -4.79
C ALA A 37 -5.69 8.98 -5.77
N GLU A 38 -5.89 8.16 -6.80
CA GLU A 38 -4.89 7.91 -7.83
C GLU A 38 -4.61 9.18 -8.63
N ILE A 39 -3.32 9.49 -8.79
CA ILE A 39 -2.83 10.67 -9.52
C ILE A 39 -1.95 10.29 -10.70
N THR A 40 -1.84 9.02 -11.01
CA THR A 40 -1.05 8.53 -12.15
C THR A 40 -1.58 9.10 -13.46
N GLY A 41 -0.76 9.87 -14.15
CA GLY A 41 -1.10 10.37 -15.48
C GLY A 41 -1.20 9.25 -16.53
N ALA A 42 -2.02 9.45 -17.57
CA ALA A 42 -2.27 8.43 -18.59
C ALA A 42 -0.99 7.95 -19.30
N VAL A 43 0.00 8.83 -19.49
CA VAL A 43 1.29 8.49 -20.10
C VAL A 43 2.12 7.62 -19.16
N ASP A 44 2.15 7.96 -17.89
CA ASP A 44 2.94 7.23 -16.89
C ASP A 44 2.29 5.92 -16.50
N GLY A 45 0.96 5.85 -16.49
CA GLY A 45 0.23 4.60 -16.33
C GLY A 45 0.57 3.57 -17.43
N LYS A 46 0.76 4.00 -18.69
CA LYS A 46 1.23 3.12 -19.78
C LYS A 46 2.65 2.60 -19.56
N LYS A 47 3.46 3.30 -18.77
CA LYS A 47 4.80 2.84 -18.35
C LYS A 47 4.74 1.97 -17.09
N GLY A 48 3.56 1.67 -16.58
CA GLY A 48 3.37 0.89 -15.36
C GLY A 48 3.61 1.69 -14.08
N ARG A 49 3.49 3.02 -14.09
CA ARG A 49 3.50 3.82 -12.85
C ARG A 49 2.17 3.66 -12.12
N SER A 50 2.22 3.72 -10.80
CA SER A 50 1.04 3.73 -9.93
C SER A 50 1.31 4.62 -8.71
N GLU A 51 0.81 5.85 -8.80
CA GLU A 51 1.07 6.92 -7.85
C GLU A 51 -0.23 7.47 -7.28
N TRP A 52 -0.23 7.78 -5.98
CA TRP A 52 -1.41 8.13 -5.22
C TRP A 52 -1.16 9.34 -4.32
N ASN A 53 -2.19 10.15 -4.13
CA ASN A 53 -2.20 11.21 -3.12
C ASN A 53 -2.61 10.59 -1.76
N LEU A 54 -1.63 10.44 -0.84
CA LEU A 54 -1.86 9.80 0.45
C LEU A 54 -2.81 10.62 1.34
N ASP A 55 -2.73 11.95 1.29
CA ASP A 55 -3.60 12.84 2.09
C ASP A 55 -5.05 12.67 1.64
N CYS A 56 -5.31 12.74 0.33
CA CYS A 56 -6.64 12.50 -0.24
C CYS A 56 -7.18 11.10 0.11
N MET A 57 -6.34 10.07 0.02
CA MET A 57 -6.74 8.70 0.39
C MET A 57 -7.10 8.59 1.87
N THR A 58 -6.36 9.28 2.74
CA THR A 58 -6.60 9.32 4.18
C THR A 58 -7.90 10.07 4.49
N GLU A 59 -8.13 11.23 3.88
CA GLU A 59 -9.36 12.00 4.03
C GLU A 59 -10.59 11.17 3.62
N LEU A 60 -10.56 10.53 2.46
CA LEU A 60 -11.64 9.66 2.00
C LEU A 60 -11.93 8.52 2.98
N ALA A 61 -10.89 7.91 3.56
CA ALA A 61 -11.06 6.82 4.52
C ALA A 61 -11.67 7.30 5.85
N VAL A 62 -11.20 8.45 6.34
CA VAL A 62 -11.69 9.07 7.58
C VAL A 62 -13.14 9.51 7.43
N ASP A 63 -13.46 10.19 6.34
CA ASP A 63 -14.83 10.66 6.05
C ASP A 63 -15.83 9.49 5.92
N ASN A 64 -15.43 8.43 5.21
CA ASN A 64 -16.23 7.21 5.09
C ASN A 64 -16.48 6.54 6.45
N ALA A 65 -15.45 6.48 7.29
CA ALA A 65 -15.57 5.93 8.64
C ALA A 65 -16.41 6.80 9.57
N ALA A 66 -16.25 8.12 9.50
CA ALA A 66 -17.04 9.08 10.28
C ALA A 66 -18.52 9.03 9.90
N ASP A 67 -18.84 8.95 8.61
CA ASP A 67 -20.22 8.78 8.13
C ASP A 67 -20.84 7.48 8.65
N LEU A 68 -20.12 6.36 8.60
CA LEU A 68 -20.60 5.09 9.15
C LEU A 68 -20.87 5.16 10.65
N VAL A 69 -19.94 5.75 11.41
CA VAL A 69 -20.11 5.97 12.86
C VAL A 69 -21.32 6.85 13.13
N GLY A 70 -21.48 7.95 12.39
CA GLY A 70 -22.64 8.85 12.51
C GLY A 70 -23.97 8.15 12.23
N ARG A 71 -24.04 7.35 11.16
CA ARG A 71 -25.26 6.60 10.79
C ARG A 71 -25.62 5.49 11.78
N THR A 72 -24.63 4.85 12.37
CA THR A 72 -24.87 3.79 13.36
C THR A 72 -25.11 4.33 14.77
N GLY A 73 -24.70 5.57 15.06
CA GLY A 73 -24.76 6.17 16.39
C GLY A 73 -23.82 5.49 17.43
N ILE A 74 -22.88 4.70 16.95
CA ILE A 74 -21.98 3.91 17.78
C ILE A 74 -20.70 4.69 18.03
N GLN A 75 -20.23 4.66 19.28
CA GLN A 75 -18.90 5.13 19.64
C GLN A 75 -17.96 3.91 19.76
N PRO A 76 -17.01 3.72 18.84
CA PRO A 76 -16.09 2.60 18.90
C PRO A 76 -15.08 2.76 20.05
N ALA A 77 -14.80 1.67 20.74
CA ALA A 77 -13.82 1.64 21.84
C ALA A 77 -12.38 1.69 21.32
N ALA A 78 -12.14 1.21 20.09
CA ALA A 78 -10.87 1.28 19.40
C ALA A 78 -11.06 1.21 17.88
N ILE A 79 -10.01 1.61 17.16
CA ILE A 79 -9.93 1.58 15.70
C ILE A 79 -8.79 0.67 15.28
N GLY A 80 -9.07 -0.28 14.38
CA GLY A 80 -8.07 -1.06 13.66
C GLY A 80 -7.95 -0.55 12.23
N VAL A 81 -6.72 -0.40 11.74
CA VAL A 81 -6.46 0.01 10.36
C VAL A 81 -5.65 -1.06 9.65
N THR A 82 -6.07 -1.40 8.45
CA THR A 82 -5.33 -2.22 7.50
C THR A 82 -5.29 -1.52 6.15
N GLY A 83 -4.46 -1.99 5.24
CA GLY A 83 -4.39 -1.38 3.91
C GLY A 83 -3.52 -2.17 2.96
N GLN A 84 -3.38 -1.66 1.74
CA GLN A 84 -2.48 -2.23 0.75
C GLN A 84 -1.05 -2.25 1.29
N GLN A 85 -0.35 -3.35 1.04
CA GLN A 85 1.02 -3.56 1.50
C GLN A 85 2.04 -3.22 0.41
N GLN A 86 3.32 -3.15 0.82
CA GLN A 86 4.49 -3.10 -0.05
C GLN A 86 4.70 -1.79 -0.84
N GLY A 87 3.86 -0.78 -0.69
CA GLY A 87 4.09 0.53 -1.27
C GLY A 87 5.15 1.34 -0.53
N LEU A 88 5.46 2.54 -1.05
CA LEU A 88 6.45 3.45 -0.48
C LEU A 88 5.93 4.89 -0.45
N GLN A 89 6.03 5.54 0.71
CA GLN A 89 5.89 6.98 0.88
C GLN A 89 7.17 7.53 1.49
N LEU A 90 7.78 8.50 0.82
CA LEU A 90 8.89 9.26 1.42
C LEU A 90 8.32 10.37 2.32
N LEU A 91 8.98 10.58 3.45
CA LEU A 91 8.63 11.64 4.40
C LEU A 91 9.85 12.53 4.64
N ASP A 92 9.63 13.81 4.86
CA ASP A 92 10.67 14.71 5.35
C ASP A 92 10.91 14.56 6.86
N ALA A 93 11.82 15.37 7.40
CA ALA A 93 12.14 15.36 8.83
C ALA A 93 10.97 15.82 9.73
N GLN A 94 9.95 16.45 9.17
CA GLN A 94 8.72 16.88 9.83
C GLN A 94 7.58 15.88 9.62
N LEU A 95 7.86 14.68 9.08
CA LEU A 95 6.93 13.60 8.75
C LEU A 95 5.87 14.00 7.70
N LYS A 96 6.18 14.99 6.87
CA LYS A 96 5.32 15.34 5.74
C LYS A 96 5.67 14.52 4.51
N ALA A 97 4.66 14.18 3.72
CA ALA A 97 4.84 13.44 2.48
C ALA A 97 5.71 14.23 1.49
N VAL A 98 6.72 13.57 0.94
CA VAL A 98 7.58 14.09 -0.14
C VAL A 98 7.26 13.32 -1.41
N GLY A 99 6.56 13.97 -2.32
CA GLY A 99 6.08 13.32 -3.54
C GLY A 99 4.90 12.37 -3.30
N PRO A 100 4.51 11.59 -4.31
CA PRO A 100 3.38 10.67 -4.23
C PRO A 100 3.68 9.43 -3.38
N PHE A 101 2.64 8.81 -2.87
CA PHE A 101 2.70 7.41 -2.45
C PHE A 101 2.78 6.53 -3.69
N ILE A 102 3.80 5.69 -3.75
CA ILE A 102 4.04 4.75 -4.85
C ILE A 102 3.53 3.38 -4.42
N SER A 103 2.52 2.86 -5.14
CA SER A 103 1.85 1.63 -4.75
C SER A 103 2.67 0.38 -5.12
N TRP A 104 2.26 -0.76 -4.56
CA TRP A 104 2.83 -2.07 -4.87
C TRP A 104 2.61 -2.50 -6.34
N GLN A 105 1.70 -1.87 -7.05
CA GLN A 105 1.41 -2.12 -8.47
C GLN A 105 2.43 -1.46 -9.41
N ASP A 106 3.22 -0.52 -8.90
CA ASP A 106 4.20 0.22 -9.68
C ASP A 106 5.31 -0.68 -10.24
N GLN A 107 5.66 -0.44 -11.49
CA GLN A 107 6.62 -1.25 -12.23
C GLN A 107 7.95 -0.52 -12.50
N ARG A 108 8.18 0.67 -11.89
CA ARG A 108 9.40 1.48 -12.17
C ARG A 108 10.72 0.73 -11.98
N ALA A 109 10.79 -0.21 -11.06
CA ALA A 109 11.99 -1.01 -10.88
C ALA A 109 12.31 -1.93 -12.09
N LYS A 110 11.39 -2.09 -13.04
CA LYS A 110 11.65 -2.76 -14.33
C LYS A 110 12.24 -1.84 -15.39
N ASP A 111 12.40 -0.55 -15.11
CA ASP A 111 13.10 0.34 -16.03
C ASP A 111 14.56 -0.11 -16.19
N PRO A 112 15.14 0.07 -17.38
CA PRO A 112 16.55 -0.18 -17.58
C PRO A 112 17.39 0.87 -16.83
N MET A 113 18.46 0.43 -16.21
CA MET A 113 19.52 1.31 -15.70
C MET A 113 20.33 1.87 -16.87
N SER A 114 20.92 3.04 -16.68
CA SER A 114 21.82 3.61 -17.70
C SER A 114 23.10 2.75 -17.82
N GLY A 115 23.37 2.25 -19.03
CA GLY A 115 24.69 1.70 -19.38
C GLY A 115 24.70 0.24 -19.85
N ASP A 116 24.01 -0.68 -19.22
CA ASP A 116 24.13 -2.12 -19.49
C ASP A 116 22.82 -2.83 -19.83
N GLY A 117 21.71 -2.10 -19.85
CA GLY A 117 20.37 -2.68 -20.10
C GLY A 117 19.82 -3.51 -18.95
N GLN A 118 20.54 -3.66 -17.84
CA GLN A 118 20.05 -4.30 -16.64
C GLN A 118 18.94 -3.44 -16.01
N THR A 119 17.88 -4.06 -15.49
CA THR A 119 16.83 -3.33 -14.76
C THR A 119 17.22 -3.12 -13.29
N TYR A 120 16.63 -2.10 -12.65
CA TYR A 120 16.80 -1.89 -11.20
C TYR A 120 16.39 -3.13 -10.40
N LEU A 121 15.32 -3.82 -10.80
CA LEU A 121 14.86 -5.04 -10.14
C LEU A 121 15.90 -6.17 -10.22
N GLN A 122 16.54 -6.35 -11.38
CA GLN A 122 17.63 -7.32 -11.54
C GLN A 122 18.83 -6.97 -10.68
N ALA A 123 19.20 -5.70 -10.63
CA ALA A 123 20.31 -5.24 -9.79
C ALA A 123 20.06 -5.50 -8.30
N VAL A 124 18.86 -5.22 -7.79
CA VAL A 124 18.48 -5.56 -6.41
C VAL A 124 18.53 -7.07 -6.17
N GLY A 125 18.04 -7.86 -7.14
CA GLY A 125 18.09 -9.32 -7.08
C GLY A 125 19.51 -9.84 -6.93
N MET A 126 20.45 -9.28 -7.67
CA MET A 126 21.88 -9.65 -7.58
C MET A 126 22.50 -9.26 -6.24
N MET A 127 22.18 -8.07 -5.69
CA MET A 127 22.64 -7.64 -4.37
C MET A 127 22.15 -8.57 -3.26
N GLY A 128 20.95 -9.11 -3.38
CA GLY A 128 20.37 -10.06 -2.45
C GLY A 128 20.93 -11.48 -2.53
N GLY A 129 22.00 -11.68 -3.33
CA GLY A 129 22.62 -12.98 -3.48
C GLY A 129 21.84 -13.94 -4.38
N ALA A 130 21.05 -13.41 -5.30
CA ALA A 130 20.31 -14.22 -6.29
C ALA A 130 21.21 -15.14 -7.12
N ALA A 131 22.48 -14.76 -7.30
CA ALA A 131 23.50 -15.56 -7.99
C ALA A 131 24.14 -16.66 -7.11
N ALA A 132 23.95 -16.62 -5.79
CA ALA A 132 24.62 -17.50 -4.84
C ALA A 132 23.74 -18.66 -4.34
N ALA A 133 22.65 -18.95 -5.03
CA ALA A 133 21.70 -19.96 -4.57
C ALA A 133 22.21 -21.39 -4.87
N GLU A 134 22.62 -22.10 -3.86
CA GLU A 134 22.64 -23.55 -3.91
C GLU A 134 21.26 -24.08 -4.32
N GLY A 135 21.19 -24.87 -5.39
CA GLY A 135 19.94 -25.41 -5.91
C GLY A 135 19.14 -24.48 -6.84
N GLY A 136 19.71 -23.37 -7.32
CA GLY A 136 19.11 -22.52 -8.34
C GLY A 136 17.97 -21.62 -7.87
N LEU A 137 17.70 -21.56 -6.56
CA LEU A 137 16.69 -20.64 -5.99
C LEU A 137 17.35 -19.33 -5.57
N PRO A 138 16.80 -18.15 -5.95
CA PRO A 138 17.26 -16.86 -5.47
C PRO A 138 17.30 -16.80 -3.94
N ALA A 139 18.26 -16.09 -3.36
CA ALA A 139 18.36 -15.94 -1.90
C ALA A 139 17.07 -15.43 -1.26
N PHE A 140 16.32 -14.59 -1.96
CA PHE A 140 14.98 -14.11 -1.54
C PHE A 140 13.96 -15.24 -1.38
N ALA A 141 14.07 -16.33 -2.15
CA ALA A 141 13.15 -17.48 -2.01
C ALA A 141 13.23 -18.14 -0.63
N ARG A 142 14.38 -18.03 0.05
CA ARG A 142 14.58 -18.55 1.41
C ARG A 142 13.82 -17.75 2.47
N THR A 143 13.45 -16.52 2.18
CA THR A 143 12.64 -15.66 3.08
C THR A 143 11.14 -15.92 2.91
N GLY A 144 10.72 -16.67 1.90
CA GLY A 144 9.32 -16.84 1.51
C GLY A 144 8.72 -15.58 0.84
N CYS A 145 9.51 -14.53 0.63
CA CYS A 145 9.07 -13.28 0.02
C CYS A 145 9.70 -13.13 -1.38
N PRO A 146 8.90 -13.16 -2.45
CA PRO A 146 9.43 -12.94 -3.80
C PRO A 146 9.90 -11.50 -3.96
N LEU A 147 10.93 -11.29 -4.78
CA LEU A 147 11.32 -9.93 -5.19
C LEU A 147 10.40 -9.44 -6.29
N VAL A 148 9.67 -8.36 -6.04
CA VAL A 148 8.68 -7.77 -6.97
C VAL A 148 9.01 -6.29 -7.19
N ALA A 149 8.72 -5.78 -8.40
CA ALA A 149 9.02 -4.41 -8.79
C ALA A 149 8.35 -3.35 -7.89
N GLY A 150 7.11 -3.59 -7.47
CA GLY A 150 6.35 -2.68 -6.61
C GLY A 150 6.66 -2.77 -5.13
N TYR A 151 7.64 -3.57 -4.71
CA TYR A 151 8.04 -3.59 -3.31
C TYR A 151 8.88 -2.38 -2.94
N GLY A 152 8.68 -1.85 -1.74
CA GLY A 152 9.31 -0.62 -1.28
C GLY A 152 10.83 -0.60 -1.47
N VAL A 153 11.53 -1.72 -1.26
CA VAL A 153 12.99 -1.82 -1.48
C VAL A 153 13.36 -1.63 -2.96
N SER A 154 12.58 -2.19 -3.89
CA SER A 154 12.81 -2.07 -5.33
C SER A 154 12.53 -0.64 -5.82
N ILE A 155 11.45 -0.03 -5.31
CA ILE A 155 11.09 1.36 -5.58
C ILE A 155 12.15 2.31 -5.04
N LEU A 156 12.58 2.11 -3.78
CA LEU A 156 13.59 2.95 -3.14
C LEU A 156 14.93 2.90 -3.89
N TYR A 157 15.31 1.73 -4.40
CA TYR A 157 16.52 1.58 -5.20
C TYR A 157 16.44 2.33 -6.55
N TRP A 158 15.25 2.39 -7.14
CA TRP A 158 15.01 3.19 -8.35
C TRP A 158 15.10 4.69 -8.08
N LEU A 159 14.63 5.16 -6.91
CA LEU A 159 14.64 6.58 -6.51
C LEU A 159 16.03 7.10 -6.13
N ARG A 160 16.98 6.23 -5.89
CA ARG A 160 18.37 6.53 -5.54
C ARG A 160 19.10 7.22 -6.71
#